data_284465c66e310c3637f4701daba46abd
#
_entry.id   284465c66e310c3637f4701daba46abd
#
_cell.length_a   1.000
_cell.length_b   1.000
_cell.length_c   1.000
_cell.angle_alpha   90.00
_cell.angle_beta   90.00
_cell.angle_gamma   90.00
#
_symmetry.space_group_name_H-M   'P 1'
#
loop_
_entity.id
_entity.type
_entity.pdbx_description
1 polymer ?
#
loop_
_entity_poly.entity_id
_entity_poly.type
_entity_poly.pdbx_seq_one_letter_code
_entity_poly.pdbx_strand_id
1 'polypeptide(L)'
;MPVWARAERVARVFQDPMAGTCEDLTIEENMALAQRRGSFRNLGRAVKASMREGFRERLATLGLGLENRLTDRIGLLSGGQRQAVSLLMAALQPSRILLLDEHTAALDPRTADFVLRLTERIVAEQKLTTMMVTHSMRQALDVGDRTVMLHQGQVVLDVSGEERKRLDVPDLLQMFEKVRGEKLADDALLLS
;
A
#
# COMPACT_ATOMS: atom_id res chain seq x y z
N MET A 1 14.64 -10.29 14.93
CA MET A 1 14.57 -8.82 14.91
C MET A 1 13.24 -8.37 15.48
N PRO A 2 13.19 -7.53 16.53
CA PRO A 2 11.94 -7.10 17.16
C PRO A 2 11.12 -6.21 16.20
N VAL A 3 9.80 -6.10 16.46
CA VAL A 3 8.85 -5.42 15.57
C VAL A 3 9.23 -3.95 15.33
N TRP A 4 9.60 -3.23 16.40
CA TRP A 4 9.99 -1.82 16.30
C TRP A 4 11.24 -1.59 15.46
N ALA A 5 12.22 -2.51 15.48
CA ALA A 5 13.43 -2.39 14.66
C ALA A 5 13.17 -2.71 13.18
N ARG A 6 12.07 -3.43 12.86
CA ARG A 6 11.65 -3.64 11.46
C ARG A 6 11.07 -2.36 10.84
N ALA A 7 10.53 -1.46 11.65
CA ALA A 7 9.93 -0.20 11.20
C ALA A 7 10.91 0.71 10.43
N GLU A 8 12.23 0.57 10.63
CA GLU A 8 13.24 1.27 9.83
C GLU A 8 13.32 0.77 8.38
N ARG A 9 12.94 -0.49 8.14
CA ARG A 9 13.16 -1.18 6.86
C ARG A 9 11.89 -1.47 6.10
N VAL A 10 10.76 -1.53 6.80
CA VAL A 10 9.45 -1.92 6.23
C VAL A 10 8.48 -0.77 6.40
N ALA A 11 7.96 -0.27 5.29
CA ALA A 11 6.80 0.60 5.26
C ALA A 11 5.55 -0.21 4.95
N ARG A 12 4.40 0.18 5.46
CA ARG A 12 3.12 -0.48 5.18
C ARG A 12 2.02 0.55 4.98
N VAL A 13 1.20 0.31 3.98
CA VAL A 13 -0.09 0.98 3.77
C VAL A 13 -1.18 -0.04 3.99
N PHE A 14 -2.15 0.29 4.82
CA PHE A 14 -3.24 -0.59 5.21
C PHE A 14 -4.43 -0.45 4.26
N GLN A 15 -5.30 -1.44 4.24
CA GLN A 15 -6.57 -1.41 3.54
C GLN A 15 -7.47 -0.29 4.07
N ASP A 16 -7.58 -0.19 5.39
CA ASP A 16 -8.26 0.92 6.05
C ASP A 16 -7.26 2.07 6.28
N PRO A 17 -7.48 3.25 5.65
CA PRO A 17 -6.62 4.41 5.85
C PRO A 17 -6.59 4.90 7.31
N MET A 18 -7.61 4.58 8.10
CA MET A 18 -7.67 4.92 9.54
C MET A 18 -6.61 4.15 10.34
N ALA A 19 -6.35 2.88 9.98
CA ALA A 19 -5.34 2.06 10.66
C ALA A 19 -3.91 2.59 10.49
N GLY A 20 -3.63 3.37 9.44
CA GLY A 20 -2.33 3.99 9.16
C GLY A 20 -2.17 5.42 9.65
N THR A 21 -3.21 6.03 10.23
CA THR A 21 -3.25 7.45 10.61
C THR A 21 -3.87 7.65 12.01
N CYS A 22 -3.53 8.76 12.66
CA CYS A 22 -4.16 9.19 13.91
C CYS A 22 -5.20 10.28 13.57
N GLU A 23 -6.49 9.93 13.55
CA GLU A 23 -7.57 10.78 13.03
C GLU A 23 -7.71 12.13 13.75
N ASP A 24 -7.43 12.18 15.04
CA ASP A 24 -7.49 13.39 15.86
C ASP A 24 -6.30 14.32 15.69
N LEU A 25 -5.21 13.85 15.10
CA LEU A 25 -4.03 14.65 14.81
C LEU A 25 -4.17 15.35 13.45
N THR A 26 -3.47 16.47 13.32
CA THR A 26 -3.39 17.21 12.06
C THR A 26 -2.59 16.43 11.01
N ILE A 27 -2.72 16.85 9.73
CA ILE A 27 -1.95 16.28 8.62
C ILE A 27 -0.45 16.40 8.91
N GLU A 28 0.02 17.60 9.35
CA GLU A 28 1.45 17.81 9.65
C GLU A 28 1.96 16.96 10.83
N GLU A 29 1.12 16.71 11.84
CA GLU A 29 1.48 15.87 12.97
C GLU A 29 1.59 14.39 12.55
N ASN A 30 0.65 13.87 11.75
CA ASN A 30 0.72 12.55 11.17
C ASN A 30 1.99 12.38 10.32
N MET A 31 2.29 13.34 9.44
CA MET A 31 3.50 13.31 8.62
C MET A 31 4.77 13.38 9.48
N ALA A 32 4.79 14.17 10.55
CA ALA A 32 5.93 14.25 11.46
C ALA A 32 6.16 12.93 12.22
N LEU A 33 5.09 12.23 12.61
CA LEU A 33 5.18 10.89 13.19
C LEU A 33 5.76 9.88 12.19
N ALA A 34 5.28 9.89 10.96
CA ALA A 34 5.76 9.03 9.88
C ALA A 34 7.23 9.31 9.55
N GLN A 35 7.63 10.58 9.48
CA GLN A 35 9.01 10.99 9.22
C GLN A 35 9.99 10.53 10.31
N ARG A 36 9.52 10.21 11.51
CA ARG A 36 10.32 9.68 12.61
C ARG A 36 10.21 8.15 12.77
N ARG A 37 9.71 7.47 11.79
CA ARG A 37 9.62 6.02 11.81
C ARG A 37 11.02 5.42 11.99
N GLY A 38 11.17 4.52 12.98
CA GLY A 38 12.45 3.87 13.30
C GLY A 38 13.48 4.76 14.05
N SER A 39 13.21 6.03 14.21
CA SER A 39 14.13 6.96 14.90
C SER A 39 13.81 7.08 16.40
N PHE A 40 14.83 7.42 17.19
CA PHE A 40 14.65 7.71 18.60
C PHE A 40 13.74 8.92 18.80
N ARG A 41 12.75 8.80 19.68
CA ARG A 41 11.80 9.86 20.01
C ARG A 41 12.24 10.54 21.30
N ASN A 42 12.42 11.87 21.23
CA ASN A 42 12.67 12.72 22.39
C ASN A 42 11.40 13.52 22.76
N LEU A 43 11.44 14.21 23.90
CA LEU A 43 10.33 15.05 24.41
C LEU A 43 10.22 16.42 23.70
N GLY A 44 10.95 16.65 22.61
CA GLY A 44 10.86 17.88 21.82
C GLY A 44 9.57 17.96 20.97
N ARG A 45 9.29 19.16 20.43
CA ARG A 45 8.16 19.36 19.52
C ARG A 45 8.20 18.39 18.34
N ALA A 46 7.08 17.72 18.07
CA ALA A 46 6.95 16.76 16.97
C ALA A 46 7.09 17.49 15.61
N VAL A 47 6.38 18.60 15.45
CA VAL A 47 6.41 19.44 14.25
C VAL A 47 7.32 20.64 14.47
N LYS A 48 8.33 20.80 13.61
CA LYS A 48 9.20 21.98 13.55
C LYS A 48 8.80 22.84 12.35
N ALA A 49 8.96 24.16 12.47
CA ALA A 49 8.67 25.10 11.38
C ALA A 49 9.43 24.74 10.08
N SER A 50 10.68 24.27 10.20
CA SER A 50 11.50 23.83 9.07
C SER A 50 10.96 22.59 8.33
N MET A 51 10.07 21.80 8.95
CA MET A 51 9.48 20.61 8.33
C MET A 51 8.25 20.96 7.48
N ARG A 52 7.56 22.05 7.81
CA ARG A 52 6.27 22.41 7.18
C ARG A 52 6.42 22.66 5.69
N GLU A 53 7.49 23.34 5.27
CA GLU A 53 7.69 23.59 3.83
C GLU A 53 7.90 22.30 3.06
N GLY A 54 8.75 21.40 3.55
CA GLY A 54 8.93 20.09 2.94
C GLY A 54 7.67 19.23 2.94
N PHE A 55 6.77 19.40 3.94
CA PHE A 55 5.47 18.72 3.93
C PHE A 55 4.53 19.33 2.88
N ARG A 56 4.51 20.67 2.73
CA ARG A 56 3.72 21.31 1.66
C ARG A 56 4.14 20.86 0.28
N GLU A 57 5.44 20.89 -0.01
CA GLU A 57 5.96 20.42 -1.29
C GLU A 57 5.54 18.99 -1.61
N ARG A 58 5.65 18.10 -0.63
CA ARG A 58 5.24 16.69 -0.81
C ARG A 58 3.74 16.54 -0.98
N LEU A 59 2.91 17.26 -0.21
CA LEU A 59 1.45 17.24 -0.36
C LEU A 59 1.01 17.84 -1.70
N ALA A 60 1.68 18.88 -2.18
CA ALA A 60 1.41 19.48 -3.49
C ALA A 60 1.58 18.47 -4.64
N THR A 61 2.50 17.49 -4.52
CA THR A 61 2.67 16.43 -5.53
C THR A 61 1.45 15.54 -5.67
N LEU A 62 0.55 15.52 -4.68
CA LEU A 62 -0.71 14.77 -4.74
C LEU A 62 -1.75 15.45 -5.65
N GLY A 63 -1.67 16.77 -5.85
CA GLY A 63 -2.65 17.53 -6.65
C GLY A 63 -4.06 17.58 -6.04
N LEU A 64 -4.15 17.47 -4.70
CA LEU A 64 -5.42 17.40 -3.95
C LEU A 64 -5.71 18.67 -3.13
N GLY A 65 -4.86 19.71 -3.23
CA GLY A 65 -4.99 20.97 -2.46
C GLY A 65 -4.66 20.82 -0.97
N LEU A 66 -4.08 19.68 -0.56
CA LEU A 66 -3.79 19.38 0.84
C LEU A 66 -2.58 20.14 1.40
N GLU A 67 -1.75 20.69 0.54
CA GLU A 67 -0.63 21.57 0.90
C GLU A 67 -1.07 22.84 1.66
N ASN A 68 -2.32 23.24 1.50
CA ASN A 68 -2.92 24.39 2.19
C ASN A 68 -3.68 23.99 3.46
N ARG A 69 -3.73 22.69 3.79
CA ARG A 69 -4.55 22.11 4.86
C ARG A 69 -3.72 21.37 5.92
N LEU A 70 -2.45 21.71 6.07
CA LEU A 70 -1.52 21.05 7.01
C LEU A 70 -2.02 20.97 8.44
N THR A 71 -2.76 21.98 8.91
CA THR A 71 -3.29 22.09 10.27
C THR A 71 -4.67 21.49 10.43
N ASP A 72 -5.29 21.01 9.34
CA ASP A 72 -6.57 20.31 9.43
C ASP A 72 -6.35 18.91 10.03
N ARG A 73 -7.32 18.43 10.81
CA ARG A 73 -7.31 17.05 11.29
C ARG A 73 -7.41 16.08 10.11
N ILE A 74 -6.59 15.03 10.11
CA ILE A 74 -6.58 14.05 9.04
C ILE A 74 -7.91 13.28 8.96
N GLY A 75 -8.62 13.18 10.09
CA GLY A 75 -9.97 12.63 10.18
C GLY A 75 -11.01 13.32 9.30
N LEU A 76 -10.81 14.60 8.93
CA LEU A 76 -11.70 15.39 8.05
C LEU A 76 -11.48 15.14 6.56
N LEU A 77 -10.49 14.33 6.19
CA LEU A 77 -10.21 14.01 4.80
C LEU A 77 -11.18 12.93 4.28
N SER A 78 -11.47 12.97 2.98
CA SER A 78 -12.13 11.84 2.32
C SER A 78 -11.26 10.57 2.38
N GLY A 79 -11.88 9.40 2.22
CA GLY A 79 -11.15 8.13 2.21
C GLY A 79 -9.95 8.12 1.24
N GLY A 80 -10.17 8.59 0.01
CA GLY A 80 -9.13 8.67 -1.00
C GLY A 80 -8.02 9.69 -0.68
N GLN A 81 -8.39 10.86 -0.15
CA GLN A 81 -7.41 11.86 0.30
C GLN A 81 -6.55 11.30 1.44
N ARG A 82 -7.17 10.63 2.41
CA ARG A 82 -6.48 10.01 3.53
C ARG A 82 -5.57 8.87 3.06
N GLN A 83 -6.02 8.05 2.12
CA GLN A 83 -5.20 6.99 1.54
C GLN A 83 -3.98 7.54 0.79
N ALA A 84 -4.15 8.62 0.02
CA ALA A 84 -3.05 9.29 -0.66
C ALA A 84 -2.02 9.85 0.34
N VAL A 85 -2.49 10.47 1.45
CA VAL A 85 -1.60 10.94 2.53
C VAL A 85 -0.92 9.76 3.22
N SER A 86 -1.63 8.67 3.51
CA SER A 86 -1.07 7.45 4.12
C SER A 86 0.05 6.85 3.26
N LEU A 87 -0.15 6.78 1.95
CA LEU A 87 0.87 6.34 1.00
C LEU A 87 2.09 7.28 0.99
N LEU A 88 1.86 8.60 0.95
CA LEU A 88 2.93 9.59 1.05
C LEU A 88 3.71 9.44 2.36
N MET A 89 3.02 9.26 3.49
CA MET A 89 3.62 9.02 4.80
C MET A 89 4.50 7.77 4.82
N ALA A 90 4.06 6.68 4.18
CA ALA A 90 4.85 5.46 4.05
C ALA A 90 6.17 5.68 3.29
N ALA A 91 6.17 6.62 2.34
CA ALA A 91 7.30 6.99 1.49
C ALA A 91 8.16 8.15 2.04
N LEU A 92 7.82 8.75 3.21
CA LEU A 92 8.59 9.87 3.79
C LEU A 92 9.99 9.47 4.24
N GLN A 93 10.15 8.24 4.68
CA GLN A 93 11.44 7.69 5.10
C GLN A 93 11.86 6.55 4.16
N PRO A 94 13.16 6.45 3.84
CA PRO A 94 13.67 5.32 3.08
C PRO A 94 13.24 4.00 3.72
N SER A 95 12.79 3.07 2.90
CA SER A 95 12.47 1.71 3.33
C SER A 95 13.06 0.71 2.35
N ARG A 96 13.31 -0.52 2.81
CA ARG A 96 13.78 -1.61 1.92
C ARG A 96 12.62 -2.28 1.21
N ILE A 97 11.44 -2.27 1.82
CA ILE A 97 10.23 -2.85 1.27
C ILE A 97 9.02 -2.01 1.65
N LEU A 98 8.14 -1.81 0.69
CA LEU A 98 6.80 -1.24 0.87
C LEU A 98 5.77 -2.36 0.76
N LEU A 99 4.96 -2.54 1.81
CA LEU A 99 3.84 -3.47 1.83
C LEU A 99 2.55 -2.70 1.61
N LEU A 100 1.78 -3.10 0.61
CA LEU A 100 0.49 -2.52 0.25
C LEU A 100 -0.59 -3.59 0.46
N ASP A 101 -1.45 -3.39 1.44
CA ASP A 101 -2.45 -4.36 1.85
C ASP A 101 -3.83 -3.90 1.37
N GLU A 102 -4.26 -4.38 0.20
CA GLU A 102 -5.55 -4.04 -0.43
C GLU A 102 -5.89 -2.53 -0.39
N HIS A 103 -4.87 -1.68 -0.52
CA HIS A 103 -4.91 -0.25 -0.22
C HIS A 103 -5.83 0.59 -1.13
N THR A 104 -6.49 -0.03 -2.11
CA THR A 104 -7.49 0.60 -2.99
C THR A 104 -8.88 0.00 -2.84
N ALA A 105 -9.05 -1.09 -2.07
CA ALA A 105 -10.29 -1.86 -2.03
C ALA A 105 -11.50 -1.12 -1.46
N ALA A 106 -11.26 -0.21 -0.49
CA ALA A 106 -12.32 0.55 0.17
C ALA A 106 -12.68 1.87 -0.56
N LEU A 107 -12.12 2.11 -1.76
CA LEU A 107 -12.29 3.35 -2.51
C LEU A 107 -13.24 3.15 -3.70
N ASP A 108 -13.92 4.24 -4.09
CA ASP A 108 -14.64 4.24 -5.35
C ASP A 108 -13.68 4.04 -6.56
N PRO A 109 -14.15 3.53 -7.71
CA PRO A 109 -13.27 3.15 -8.82
C PRO A 109 -12.36 4.28 -9.31
N ARG A 110 -12.86 5.51 -9.37
CA ARG A 110 -12.08 6.66 -9.86
C ARG A 110 -10.96 7.04 -8.89
N THR A 111 -11.27 7.01 -7.61
CA THR A 111 -10.30 7.28 -6.54
C THR A 111 -9.28 6.14 -6.40
N ALA A 112 -9.72 4.88 -6.54
CA ALA A 112 -8.85 3.72 -6.55
C ALA A 112 -7.80 3.80 -7.68
N ASP A 113 -8.22 4.15 -8.89
CA ASP A 113 -7.34 4.39 -10.03
C ASP A 113 -6.34 5.52 -9.78
N PHE A 114 -6.78 6.61 -9.17
CA PHE A 114 -5.89 7.71 -8.81
C PHE A 114 -4.82 7.26 -7.82
N VAL A 115 -5.22 6.57 -6.73
CA VAL A 115 -4.30 6.08 -5.70
C VAL A 115 -3.33 5.04 -6.28
N LEU A 116 -3.79 4.19 -7.18
CA LEU A 116 -2.94 3.19 -7.85
C LEU A 116 -1.85 3.86 -8.69
N ARG A 117 -2.20 4.83 -9.54
CA ARG A 117 -1.22 5.61 -10.33
C ARG A 117 -0.25 6.38 -9.44
N LEU A 118 -0.72 6.92 -8.31
CA LEU A 118 0.14 7.57 -7.33
C LEU A 118 1.14 6.56 -6.73
N THR A 119 0.67 5.35 -6.41
CA THR A 119 1.52 4.26 -5.93
C THR A 119 2.62 3.92 -6.91
N GLU A 120 2.28 3.68 -8.17
CA GLU A 120 3.24 3.36 -9.23
C GLU A 120 4.30 4.46 -9.39
N ARG A 121 3.86 5.73 -9.39
CA ARG A 121 4.77 6.88 -9.46
C ARG A 121 5.76 6.90 -8.28
N ILE A 122 5.28 6.78 -7.05
CA ILE A 122 6.12 6.81 -5.85
C ILE A 122 7.10 5.62 -5.84
N VAL A 123 6.63 4.42 -6.21
CA VAL A 123 7.47 3.22 -6.29
C VAL A 123 8.58 3.39 -7.32
N ALA A 124 8.26 3.93 -8.50
CA ALA A 124 9.23 4.16 -9.58
C ALA A 124 10.25 5.25 -9.20
N GLU A 125 9.80 6.40 -8.68
CA GLU A 125 10.67 7.53 -8.30
C GLU A 125 11.65 7.14 -7.18
N GLN A 126 11.19 6.37 -6.20
CA GLN A 126 12.02 5.96 -5.06
C GLN A 126 12.68 4.59 -5.22
N LYS A 127 12.43 3.89 -6.35
CA LYS A 127 12.94 2.54 -6.64
C LYS A 127 12.65 1.55 -5.51
N LEU A 128 11.43 1.57 -4.99
CA LEU A 128 11.03 0.76 -3.86
C LEU A 128 10.77 -0.69 -4.28
N THR A 129 11.35 -1.64 -3.56
CA THR A 129 10.87 -3.02 -3.60
C THR A 129 9.49 -3.04 -2.96
N THR A 130 8.47 -3.46 -3.72
CA THR A 130 7.07 -3.38 -3.27
C THR A 130 6.39 -4.73 -3.35
N MET A 131 5.62 -5.07 -2.33
CA MET A 131 4.71 -6.21 -2.33
C MET A 131 3.30 -5.69 -2.12
N MET A 132 2.44 -5.90 -3.11
CA MET A 132 1.03 -5.50 -3.09
C MET A 132 0.14 -6.74 -2.97
N VAL A 133 -0.76 -6.72 -1.99
CA VAL A 133 -1.86 -7.69 -1.89
C VAL A 133 -3.10 -7.06 -2.49
N THR A 134 -3.79 -7.79 -3.36
CA THR A 134 -5.05 -7.39 -3.98
C THR A 134 -5.92 -8.61 -4.22
N HIS A 135 -7.24 -8.44 -4.15
CA HIS A 135 -8.22 -9.43 -4.60
C HIS A 135 -8.64 -9.20 -6.05
N SER A 136 -8.17 -8.13 -6.70
CA SER A 136 -8.44 -7.84 -8.10
C SER A 136 -7.42 -8.52 -9.00
N MET A 137 -7.85 -9.55 -9.75
CA MET A 137 -7.00 -10.22 -10.73
C MET A 137 -6.50 -9.27 -11.82
N ARG A 138 -7.30 -8.26 -12.17
CA ARG A 138 -6.90 -7.20 -13.09
C ARG A 138 -5.71 -6.41 -12.56
N GLN A 139 -5.78 -5.91 -11.33
CA GLN A 139 -4.67 -5.20 -10.71
C GLN A 139 -3.43 -6.09 -10.56
N ALA A 140 -3.62 -7.38 -10.25
CA ALA A 140 -2.52 -8.33 -10.13
C ALA A 140 -1.75 -8.56 -11.44
N LEU A 141 -2.40 -8.32 -12.60
CA LEU A 141 -1.77 -8.38 -13.92
C LEU A 141 -1.29 -7.02 -14.42
N ASP A 142 -1.98 -5.93 -14.08
CA ASP A 142 -1.66 -4.61 -14.62
C ASP A 142 -0.49 -3.95 -13.85
N VAL A 143 -0.31 -4.27 -12.54
CA VAL A 143 0.65 -3.60 -11.65
C VAL A 143 1.81 -4.53 -11.28
N GLY A 144 3.03 -3.98 -11.27
CA GLY A 144 4.25 -4.70 -10.90
C GLY A 144 4.79 -5.60 -12.02
N ASP A 145 5.79 -6.41 -11.71
CA ASP A 145 6.55 -7.24 -12.66
C ASP A 145 6.48 -8.75 -12.35
N ARG A 146 5.92 -9.13 -11.20
CA ARG A 146 5.71 -10.52 -10.77
C ARG A 146 4.35 -10.67 -10.12
N THR A 147 3.62 -11.72 -10.48
CA THR A 147 2.32 -12.06 -9.91
C THR A 147 2.41 -13.40 -9.20
N VAL A 148 2.01 -13.40 -7.92
CA VAL A 148 1.94 -14.60 -7.09
C VAL A 148 0.51 -14.79 -6.63
N MET A 149 -0.05 -15.97 -6.87
CA MET A 149 -1.38 -16.34 -6.38
C MET A 149 -1.26 -17.33 -5.23
N LEU A 150 -1.99 -17.04 -4.16
CA LEU A 150 -2.05 -17.85 -2.96
C LEU A 150 -3.43 -18.49 -2.81
N HIS A 151 -3.47 -19.78 -2.50
CA HIS A 151 -4.68 -20.48 -2.13
C HIS A 151 -4.41 -21.42 -0.96
N GLN A 152 -5.21 -21.34 0.10
CA GLN A 152 -5.07 -22.15 1.32
C GLN A 152 -3.63 -22.22 1.89
N GLY A 153 -2.93 -21.06 1.91
CA GLY A 153 -1.56 -20.96 2.42
C GLY A 153 -0.46 -21.49 1.50
N GLN A 154 -0.80 -21.92 0.29
CA GLN A 154 0.16 -22.41 -0.71
C GLN A 154 0.23 -21.46 -1.90
N VAL A 155 1.44 -21.36 -2.50
CA VAL A 155 1.63 -20.66 -3.78
C VAL A 155 1.13 -21.59 -4.89
N VAL A 156 0.10 -21.13 -5.62
CA VAL A 156 -0.49 -21.89 -6.73
C VAL A 156 -0.12 -21.33 -8.10
N LEU A 157 0.35 -20.08 -8.15
CA LEU A 157 0.91 -19.44 -9.34
C LEU A 157 2.04 -18.51 -8.92
N ASP A 158 3.12 -18.51 -9.69
CA ASP A 158 4.25 -17.59 -9.53
C ASP A 158 4.84 -17.30 -10.91
N VAL A 159 4.49 -16.14 -11.48
CA VAL A 159 4.85 -15.77 -12.86
C VAL A 159 5.45 -14.38 -12.92
N SER A 160 6.40 -14.19 -13.83
CA SER A 160 7.09 -12.92 -14.07
C SER A 160 7.50 -12.79 -15.55
N GLY A 161 7.99 -11.61 -15.93
CA GLY A 161 8.54 -11.36 -17.27
C GLY A 161 7.55 -11.63 -18.39
N GLU A 162 8.00 -12.29 -19.46
CA GLU A 162 7.20 -12.54 -20.67
C GLU A 162 6.03 -13.52 -20.44
N GLU A 163 6.17 -14.45 -19.52
CA GLU A 163 5.08 -15.37 -19.17
C GLU A 163 3.91 -14.59 -18.57
N ARG A 164 4.19 -13.71 -17.60
CA ARG A 164 3.18 -12.86 -16.97
C ARG A 164 2.47 -11.95 -17.98
N LYS A 165 3.20 -11.37 -18.94
CA LYS A 165 2.64 -10.46 -19.94
C LYS A 165 1.65 -11.14 -20.91
N ARG A 166 1.70 -12.46 -21.04
CA ARG A 166 0.80 -13.25 -21.91
C ARG A 166 -0.50 -13.62 -21.21
N LEU A 167 -0.55 -13.52 -19.88
CA LEU A 167 -1.73 -13.89 -19.11
C LEU A 167 -2.78 -12.80 -19.11
N ASP A 168 -4.03 -13.18 -19.20
CA ASP A 168 -5.17 -12.32 -18.98
C ASP A 168 -5.99 -12.77 -17.74
N VAL A 169 -7.05 -12.03 -17.43
CA VAL A 169 -7.91 -12.35 -16.27
C VAL A 169 -8.61 -13.71 -16.43
N PRO A 170 -9.15 -14.09 -17.61
CA PRO A 170 -9.65 -15.44 -17.85
C PRO A 170 -8.65 -16.55 -17.55
N ASP A 171 -7.38 -16.38 -17.93
CA ASP A 171 -6.33 -17.37 -17.65
C ASP A 171 -6.14 -17.57 -16.16
N LEU A 172 -6.07 -16.46 -15.37
CA LEU A 172 -5.94 -16.54 -13.91
C LEU A 172 -7.16 -17.23 -13.28
N LEU A 173 -8.37 -16.95 -13.76
CA LEU A 173 -9.59 -17.60 -13.29
C LEU A 173 -9.55 -19.10 -13.54
N GLN A 174 -9.20 -19.52 -14.76
CA GLN A 174 -9.09 -20.92 -15.11
C GLN A 174 -8.05 -21.66 -14.25
N MET A 175 -6.88 -21.06 -14.04
CA MET A 175 -5.85 -21.61 -13.16
C MET A 175 -6.36 -21.78 -11.73
N PHE A 176 -7.07 -20.78 -11.20
CA PHE A 176 -7.65 -20.82 -9.86
C PHE A 176 -8.72 -21.92 -9.72
N GLU A 177 -9.62 -22.03 -10.70
CA GLU A 177 -10.66 -23.06 -10.71
C GLU A 177 -10.08 -24.48 -10.79
N LYS A 178 -9.03 -24.67 -11.59
CA LYS A 178 -8.33 -25.95 -11.70
C LYS A 178 -7.74 -26.37 -10.34
N VAL A 179 -7.01 -25.48 -9.66
CA VAL A 179 -6.42 -25.76 -8.35
C VAL A 179 -7.50 -26.06 -7.30
N ARG A 180 -8.62 -25.33 -7.34
CA ARG A 180 -9.76 -25.58 -6.46
C ARG A 180 -10.44 -26.91 -6.74
N GLY A 181 -10.60 -27.28 -8.00
CA GLY A 181 -11.20 -28.54 -8.44
C GLY A 181 -10.34 -29.75 -8.08
N GLU A 182 -9.04 -29.69 -8.25
CA GLU A 182 -8.10 -30.75 -7.89
C GLU A 182 -8.13 -31.02 -6.38
N LYS A 183 -8.15 -29.98 -5.53
CA LYS A 183 -8.22 -30.14 -4.07
C LYS A 183 -9.56 -30.71 -3.57
N LEU A 184 -10.68 -30.32 -4.19
CA LEU A 184 -11.98 -30.88 -3.84
C LEU A 184 -12.04 -32.39 -4.16
N ALA A 185 -11.37 -32.82 -5.24
CA ALA A 185 -11.25 -34.24 -5.59
C ALA A 185 -10.36 -34.99 -4.59
N ASP A 186 -9.24 -34.41 -4.15
CA ASP A 186 -8.37 -35.03 -3.14
C ASP A 186 -9.06 -35.14 -1.77
N ASP A 187 -9.76 -34.09 -1.32
CA ASP A 187 -10.53 -34.11 -0.08
C ASP A 187 -11.68 -35.16 -0.11
N ALA A 188 -12.34 -35.32 -1.26
CA ALA A 188 -13.39 -36.34 -1.45
C ALA A 188 -12.82 -37.77 -1.41
N LEU A 189 -11.59 -37.97 -1.94
CA LEU A 189 -10.90 -39.27 -1.87
C LEU A 189 -10.44 -39.64 -0.47
N LEU A 190 -10.13 -38.65 0.38
CA LEU A 190 -9.73 -38.87 1.78
C LEU A 190 -10.91 -39.17 2.69
N LEU A 191 -12.14 -38.86 2.27
CA LEU A 191 -13.39 -39.12 3.01
C LEU A 191 -14.15 -40.38 2.55
N SER A 192 -13.64 -41.08 1.56
CA SER A 192 -14.15 -42.34 1.05
C SER A 192 -13.34 -43.54 1.57
#